data_7d93fac2feb9b47410e4ab334416e67d
#
_entry.id   7d93fac2feb9b47410e4ab334416e67d
#
_cell.length_a   1.000
_cell.length_b   1.000
_cell.length_c   1.000
_cell.angle_alpha   90.00
_cell.angle_beta   90.00
_cell.angle_gamma   90.00
#
_symmetry.space_group_name_H-M   'P 1'
#
loop_
_entity.id
_entity.type
_entity.pdbx_description
1 polymer ?
#
loop_
_entity_poly.entity_id
_entity_poly.type
_entity_poly.pdbx_seq_one_letter_code
_entity_poly.pdbx_strand_id
1 'polypeptide(L)'
;MDSVSKLPTSERYARVVSSVRDALASDAKAAGDVTGASSNSNLGVVDEGAYRLIVDCNALSADIDDEIQIVHNFIRDKYRPKLPELESLVTHPIDYARVVQAIGNEMDIVNVNLDKVLPSATVMVVSVTASTTTGAPLGEATLKQVLNACD
;
A
#
# COMPACT_ATOMS: atom_id res chain seq x y z
N MET A 1 10.08 -11.53 -6.31
CA MET A 1 9.73 -10.19 -5.85
C MET A 1 10.72 -9.15 -6.32
N ASP A 2 12.00 -9.39 -6.27
CA ASP A 2 13.08 -8.43 -6.64
C ASP A 2 13.01 -7.86 -8.08
N SER A 3 12.14 -8.39 -8.94
CA SER A 3 11.98 -7.90 -10.31
C SER A 3 10.79 -6.96 -10.51
N VAL A 4 9.84 -6.91 -9.59
CA VAL A 4 8.62 -6.11 -9.72
C VAL A 4 8.70 -4.84 -8.87
N SER A 5 9.11 -4.96 -7.61
CA SER A 5 9.29 -3.84 -6.70
C SER A 5 10.75 -3.71 -6.28
N LYS A 6 11.34 -2.53 -6.46
CA LYS A 6 12.74 -2.23 -6.10
C LYS A 6 12.86 -1.17 -5.00
N LEU A 7 11.79 -0.42 -4.77
CA LEU A 7 11.80 0.72 -3.86
C LEU A 7 12.12 0.33 -2.41
N PRO A 8 11.53 -0.74 -1.81
CA PRO A 8 11.79 -1.10 -0.43
C PRO A 8 13.25 -1.49 -0.13
N THR A 9 13.98 -1.94 -1.16
CA THR A 9 15.39 -2.32 -1.05
C THR A 9 16.35 -1.18 -1.38
N SER A 10 15.84 0.00 -1.76
CA SER A 10 16.69 1.13 -2.15
C SER A 10 17.32 1.81 -0.91
N GLU A 11 18.60 2.18 -1.03
CA GLU A 11 19.30 2.93 0.02
C GLU A 11 18.64 4.28 0.32
N ARG A 12 18.00 4.89 -0.69
CA ARG A 12 17.27 6.15 -0.54
C ARG A 12 16.07 5.98 0.39
N TYR A 13 15.28 4.92 0.19
CA TYR A 13 14.15 4.60 1.05
C TYR A 13 14.60 4.41 2.50
N ALA A 14 15.59 3.56 2.73
CA ALA A 14 16.11 3.28 4.07
C ALA A 14 16.61 4.55 4.77
N ARG A 15 17.34 5.41 4.06
CA ARG A 15 17.88 6.68 4.57
C ARG A 15 16.78 7.65 4.97
N VAL A 16 15.81 7.91 4.09
CA VAL A 16 14.72 8.86 4.37
C VAL A 16 13.87 8.37 5.53
N VAL A 17 13.50 7.09 5.56
CA VAL A 17 12.73 6.50 6.66
C VAL A 17 13.49 6.58 7.99
N SER A 18 14.81 6.33 7.99
CA SER A 18 15.64 6.51 9.21
C SER A 18 15.63 7.96 9.67
N SER A 19 15.85 8.92 8.76
CA SER A 19 15.86 10.34 9.09
C SER A 19 14.53 10.84 9.66
N VAL A 20 13.42 10.37 9.12
CA VAL A 20 12.06 10.67 9.65
C VAL A 20 11.90 10.11 11.06
N ARG A 21 12.32 8.86 11.26
CA ARG A 21 12.22 8.20 12.56
C ARG A 21 13.06 8.91 13.63
N ASP A 22 14.25 9.36 13.27
CA ASP A 22 15.15 10.12 14.15
C ASP A 22 14.57 11.51 14.47
N ALA A 23 13.99 12.20 13.51
CA ALA A 23 13.32 13.49 13.71
C ALA A 23 12.13 13.34 14.67
N LEU A 24 11.24 12.35 14.46
CA LEU A 24 10.11 12.08 15.35
C LEU A 24 10.55 11.70 16.76
N ALA A 25 11.66 10.97 16.92
CA ALA A 25 12.21 10.63 18.23
C ALA A 25 12.79 11.84 18.97
N SER A 26 13.37 12.83 18.24
CA SER A 26 13.85 14.07 18.83
C SER A 26 12.71 14.99 19.27
N ASP A 27 11.64 15.11 18.47
CA ASP A 27 10.46 15.90 18.83
C ASP A 27 9.72 15.31 20.04
N ALA A 28 9.62 13.97 20.12
CA ALA A 28 9.04 13.30 21.29
C ALA A 28 9.82 13.55 22.59
N LYS A 29 11.14 13.70 22.51
CA LYS A 29 11.97 14.08 23.67
C LYS A 29 11.81 15.54 24.06
N ALA A 30 11.67 16.43 23.06
CA ALA A 30 11.43 17.86 23.31
C ALA A 30 10.04 18.13 23.93
N ALA A 31 9.04 17.33 23.58
CA ALA A 31 7.69 17.43 24.14
C ALA A 31 7.58 16.92 25.59
N GLY A 32 8.55 16.12 26.07
CA GLY A 32 8.60 15.59 27.45
C GLY A 32 9.18 16.56 28.49
N ASP A 33 9.81 17.67 28.09
CA ASP A 33 10.49 18.63 28.98
C ASP A 33 9.79 20.01 28.97
N VAL A 34 8.48 20.04 28.98
CA VAL A 34 7.72 21.30 29.12
C VAL A 34 7.42 21.59 30.57
N THR A 35 8.45 21.93 31.36
CA THR A 35 8.30 22.73 32.57
C THR A 35 9.29 23.91 32.51
N GLY A 36 8.78 25.00 31.99
CA GLY A 36 9.39 26.31 32.26
C GLY A 36 10.15 26.98 31.11
N ALA A 37 9.53 28.07 30.69
CA ALA A 37 10.11 29.29 30.14
C ALA A 37 10.32 29.42 28.62
N SER A 38 9.54 30.36 28.16
CA SER A 38 9.84 31.34 27.11
C SER A 38 9.78 30.90 25.67
N SER A 39 8.55 31.03 25.18
CA SER A 39 8.25 31.35 23.79
C SER A 39 9.21 32.37 23.21
N ASN A 40 10.23 31.93 22.51
CA ASN A 40 10.86 32.77 21.50
C ASN A 40 10.53 32.13 20.15
N SER A 41 9.41 32.58 19.63
CA SER A 41 8.92 32.28 18.29
C SER A 41 9.94 32.83 17.27
N ASN A 42 10.91 32.01 16.89
CA ASN A 42 11.68 32.22 15.68
C ASN A 42 10.82 31.78 14.47
N LEU A 43 9.72 32.52 14.27
CA LEU A 43 8.92 32.44 13.04
C LEU A 43 9.75 33.04 11.89
N GLY A 44 10.71 32.32 11.35
CA GLY A 44 11.44 32.84 10.20
C GLY A 44 12.67 32.07 9.74
N VAL A 45 13.18 31.15 10.56
CA VAL A 45 14.27 30.28 10.10
C VAL A 45 13.75 28.88 10.04
N VAL A 46 13.25 28.49 8.86
CA VAL A 46 13.03 27.08 8.56
C VAL A 46 14.38 26.39 8.70
N ASP A 47 14.51 25.48 9.64
CA ASP A 47 15.71 24.65 9.75
C ASP A 47 15.94 23.98 8.39
N GLU A 48 17.06 24.31 7.76
CA GLU A 48 17.38 23.81 6.41
C GLU A 48 17.39 22.27 6.38
N GLY A 49 17.76 21.64 7.50
CA GLY A 49 17.69 20.18 7.66
C GLY A 49 16.26 19.66 7.62
N ALA A 50 15.35 20.28 8.35
CA ALA A 50 13.93 19.94 8.35
C ALA A 50 13.30 20.18 6.97
N TYR A 51 13.62 21.27 6.31
CA TYR A 51 13.13 21.55 4.96
C TYR A 51 13.59 20.48 3.95
N ARG A 52 14.87 20.13 3.97
CA ARG A 52 15.40 19.05 3.09
C ARG A 52 14.73 17.72 3.36
N LEU A 53 14.51 17.38 4.62
CA LEU A 53 13.80 16.16 4.98
C LEU A 53 12.37 16.14 4.44
N ILE A 54 11.65 17.25 4.50
CA ILE A 54 10.30 17.38 3.91
C ILE A 54 10.34 17.19 2.40
N VAL A 55 11.30 17.79 1.71
CA VAL A 55 11.47 17.63 0.26
C VAL A 55 11.77 16.17 -0.09
N ASP A 56 12.67 15.52 0.65
CA ASP A 56 13.01 14.11 0.44
C ASP A 56 11.81 13.19 0.72
N CYS A 57 11.00 13.47 1.74
CA CYS A 57 9.77 12.74 2.04
C CYS A 57 8.74 12.88 0.90
N ASN A 58 8.53 14.09 0.39
CA ASN A 58 7.60 14.33 -0.71
C ASN A 58 8.04 13.58 -1.98
N ALA A 59 9.32 13.64 -2.30
CA ALA A 59 9.86 12.91 -3.45
C ALA A 59 9.75 11.39 -3.26
N LEU A 60 10.00 10.89 -2.04
CA LEU A 60 9.81 9.46 -1.73
C LEU A 60 8.35 9.05 -1.80
N SER A 61 7.42 9.91 -1.37
CA SER A 61 5.97 9.64 -1.48
C SER A 61 5.54 9.45 -2.93
N ALA A 62 6.03 10.30 -3.84
CA ALA A 62 5.76 10.14 -5.27
C ALA A 62 6.34 8.81 -5.82
N ASP A 63 7.57 8.47 -5.43
CA ASP A 63 8.18 7.19 -5.84
C ASP A 63 7.38 5.98 -5.30
N ILE A 64 6.80 6.08 -4.10
CA ILE A 64 5.93 5.04 -3.51
C ILE A 64 4.62 4.92 -4.30
N ASP A 65 3.99 6.04 -4.66
CA ASP A 65 2.76 6.02 -5.44
C ASP A 65 2.97 5.38 -6.82
N ASP A 66 4.08 5.68 -7.48
CA ASP A 66 4.47 5.05 -8.75
C ASP A 66 4.69 3.54 -8.59
N GLU A 67 5.37 3.12 -7.52
CA GLU A 67 5.62 1.71 -7.23
C GLU A 67 4.33 0.94 -6.94
N ILE A 68 3.40 1.55 -6.20
CA ILE A 68 2.05 0.98 -5.95
C ILE A 68 1.33 0.73 -7.27
N GLN A 69 1.42 1.64 -8.24
CA GLN A 69 0.80 1.45 -9.55
C GLN A 69 1.46 0.31 -10.34
N ILE A 70 2.78 0.18 -10.27
CA ILE A 70 3.52 -0.90 -10.94
C ILE A 70 3.10 -2.26 -10.36
N VAL A 71 3.09 -2.40 -9.04
CA VAL A 71 2.68 -3.63 -8.35
C VAL A 71 1.21 -3.95 -8.62
N HIS A 72 0.34 -2.93 -8.54
CA HIS A 72 -1.09 -3.10 -8.86
C HIS A 72 -1.31 -3.62 -10.28
N ASN A 73 -0.65 -3.05 -11.28
CA ASN A 73 -0.75 -3.51 -12.66
C ASN A 73 -0.27 -4.96 -12.81
N PHE A 74 0.82 -5.32 -12.14
CA PHE A 74 1.32 -6.69 -12.14
C PHE A 74 0.31 -7.68 -11.54
N ILE A 75 -0.27 -7.37 -10.37
CA ILE A 75 -1.29 -8.20 -9.71
C ILE A 75 -2.50 -8.34 -10.63
N ARG A 76 -3.01 -7.23 -11.17
CA ARG A 76 -4.17 -7.18 -12.07
C ARG A 76 -3.97 -8.06 -13.30
N ASP A 77 -2.85 -7.91 -14.00
CA ASP A 77 -2.58 -8.65 -15.25
C ASP A 77 -2.47 -10.16 -14.98
N LYS A 78 -1.91 -10.56 -13.84
CA LYS A 78 -1.80 -11.96 -13.45
C LYS A 78 -3.10 -12.54 -12.91
N TYR A 79 -3.95 -11.72 -12.28
CA TYR A 79 -5.21 -12.17 -11.67
C TYR A 79 -6.40 -12.11 -12.62
N ARG A 80 -6.31 -11.34 -13.71
CA ARG A 80 -7.35 -11.19 -14.74
C ARG A 80 -7.94 -12.52 -15.26
N PRO A 81 -7.16 -13.60 -15.50
CA PRO A 81 -7.74 -14.87 -15.95
C PRO A 81 -8.70 -15.50 -14.96
N LYS A 82 -8.60 -15.18 -13.66
CA LYS A 82 -9.48 -15.70 -12.61
C LYS A 82 -10.75 -14.88 -12.43
N LEU A 83 -10.62 -13.56 -12.35
CA LEU A 83 -11.75 -12.66 -12.10
C LEU A 83 -11.51 -11.31 -12.82
N PRO A 84 -11.79 -11.26 -14.14
CA PRO A 84 -11.51 -10.05 -14.93
C PRO A 84 -12.36 -8.85 -14.50
N GLU A 85 -13.56 -9.10 -13.95
CA GLU A 85 -14.49 -8.05 -13.54
C GLU A 85 -14.04 -7.31 -12.27
N LEU A 86 -13.13 -7.90 -11.49
CA LEU A 86 -12.68 -7.34 -10.21
C LEU A 86 -12.02 -5.97 -10.39
N GLU A 87 -11.30 -5.74 -11.51
CA GLU A 87 -10.64 -4.46 -11.79
C GLU A 87 -11.60 -3.28 -11.92
N SER A 88 -12.85 -3.54 -12.34
CA SER A 88 -13.89 -2.52 -12.46
C SER A 88 -14.67 -2.28 -11.15
N LEU A 89 -14.68 -3.28 -10.27
CA LEU A 89 -15.41 -3.24 -9.00
C LEU A 89 -14.58 -2.66 -7.87
N VAL A 90 -13.27 -2.92 -7.88
CA VAL A 90 -12.32 -2.47 -6.86
C VAL A 90 -11.19 -1.70 -7.54
N THR A 91 -11.35 -0.38 -7.62
CA THR A 91 -10.44 0.50 -8.34
C THR A 91 -9.23 0.95 -7.51
N HIS A 92 -9.34 0.87 -6.18
CA HIS A 92 -8.25 1.28 -5.30
C HIS A 92 -7.15 0.20 -5.24
N PRO A 93 -5.88 0.51 -5.54
CA PRO A 93 -4.81 -0.48 -5.66
C PRO A 93 -4.61 -1.37 -4.42
N ILE A 94 -4.60 -0.75 -3.24
CA ILE A 94 -4.38 -1.47 -1.97
C ILE A 94 -5.56 -2.38 -1.63
N ASP A 95 -6.78 -1.90 -1.83
CA ASP A 95 -7.98 -2.71 -1.57
C ASP A 95 -8.08 -3.85 -2.58
N TYR A 96 -7.70 -3.60 -3.84
CA TYR A 96 -7.59 -4.65 -4.86
C TYR A 96 -6.62 -5.76 -4.42
N ALA A 97 -5.41 -5.41 -3.98
CA ALA A 97 -4.43 -6.38 -3.50
C ALA A 97 -4.95 -7.18 -2.29
N ARG A 98 -5.60 -6.52 -1.32
CA ARG A 98 -6.20 -7.18 -0.15
C ARG A 98 -7.32 -8.15 -0.53
N VAL A 99 -8.17 -7.77 -1.48
CA VAL A 99 -9.24 -8.64 -2.00
C VAL A 99 -8.65 -9.85 -2.70
N VAL A 100 -7.65 -9.65 -3.56
CA VAL A 100 -6.93 -10.74 -4.24
C VAL A 100 -6.28 -11.68 -3.24
N GLN A 101 -5.66 -11.15 -2.19
CA GLN A 101 -5.07 -11.94 -1.10
C GLN A 101 -6.12 -12.75 -0.35
N ALA A 102 -7.29 -12.15 -0.06
CA ALA A 102 -8.38 -12.82 0.65
C ALA A 102 -9.04 -13.92 -0.19
N ILE A 103 -9.27 -13.68 -1.48
CA ILE A 103 -9.90 -14.66 -2.40
C ILE A 103 -8.90 -15.76 -2.79
N GLY A 104 -7.64 -15.39 -3.05
CA GLY A 104 -6.63 -16.34 -3.53
C GLY A 104 -7.12 -17.12 -4.74
N ASN A 105 -7.22 -18.42 -4.64
CA ASN A 105 -7.72 -19.31 -5.71
C ASN A 105 -9.11 -19.89 -5.43
N GLU A 106 -9.79 -19.41 -4.38
CA GLU A 106 -11.16 -19.86 -4.06
C GLU A 106 -12.13 -19.47 -5.18
N MET A 107 -12.94 -20.43 -5.61
CA MET A 107 -13.94 -20.19 -6.67
C MET A 107 -15.30 -19.80 -6.08
N ASP A 108 -15.57 -20.22 -4.85
CA ASP A 108 -16.80 -19.86 -4.14
C ASP A 108 -16.53 -18.71 -3.15
N ILE A 109 -16.74 -17.49 -3.64
CA ILE A 109 -16.47 -16.26 -2.86
C ILE A 109 -17.39 -16.11 -1.65
N VAL A 110 -18.52 -16.82 -1.59
CA VAL A 110 -19.41 -16.83 -0.41
C VAL A 110 -18.68 -17.32 0.84
N ASN A 111 -17.67 -18.18 0.68
CA ASN A 111 -16.85 -18.70 1.77
C ASN A 111 -15.74 -17.74 2.22
N VAL A 112 -15.51 -16.64 1.49
CA VAL A 112 -14.44 -15.67 1.76
C VAL A 112 -15.01 -14.47 2.52
N ASN A 113 -14.45 -14.16 3.67
CA ASN A 113 -14.85 -12.99 4.45
C ASN A 113 -14.19 -11.71 3.92
N LEU A 114 -14.90 -10.98 3.06
CA LEU A 114 -14.48 -9.71 2.48
C LEU A 114 -14.95 -8.48 3.28
N ASP A 115 -15.80 -8.64 4.31
CA ASP A 115 -16.37 -7.52 5.07
C ASP A 115 -15.32 -6.67 5.79
N LYS A 116 -14.13 -7.23 6.03
CA LYS A 116 -13.00 -6.51 6.65
C LYS A 116 -12.21 -5.65 5.68
N VAL A 117 -12.40 -5.87 4.39
CA VAL A 117 -11.60 -5.25 3.32
C VAL A 117 -12.43 -4.27 2.51
N LEU A 118 -13.69 -4.61 2.25
CA LEU A 118 -14.58 -3.83 1.41
C LEU A 118 -15.87 -3.44 2.14
N PRO A 119 -16.50 -2.32 1.74
CA PRO A 119 -17.87 -1.99 2.16
C PRO A 119 -18.84 -3.10 1.77
N SER A 120 -19.84 -3.38 2.61
CA SER A 120 -20.81 -4.48 2.40
C SER A 120 -21.55 -4.42 1.07
N ALA A 121 -21.82 -3.22 0.56
CA ALA A 121 -22.41 -3.03 -0.78
C ALA A 121 -21.49 -3.56 -1.89
N THR A 122 -20.18 -3.28 -1.80
CA THR A 122 -19.18 -3.76 -2.76
C THR A 122 -18.97 -5.28 -2.62
N VAL A 123 -18.97 -5.80 -1.40
CA VAL A 123 -18.89 -7.26 -1.14
C VAL A 123 -20.01 -7.99 -1.85
N MET A 124 -21.25 -7.47 -1.74
CA MET A 124 -22.40 -8.09 -2.42
C MET A 124 -22.21 -8.12 -3.94
N VAL A 125 -21.78 -7.00 -4.53
CA VAL A 125 -21.55 -6.90 -5.98
C VAL A 125 -20.44 -7.87 -6.41
N VAL A 126 -19.33 -7.91 -5.69
CA VAL A 126 -18.21 -8.83 -5.97
C VAL A 126 -18.67 -10.29 -5.89
N SER A 127 -19.45 -10.67 -4.86
CA SER A 127 -19.94 -12.03 -4.67
C SER A 127 -20.88 -12.46 -5.81
N VAL A 128 -21.82 -11.58 -6.21
CA VAL A 128 -22.74 -11.86 -7.34
C VAL A 128 -21.94 -11.98 -8.65
N THR A 129 -21.03 -11.05 -8.91
CA THR A 129 -20.22 -11.07 -10.15
C THR A 129 -19.36 -12.34 -10.21
N ALA A 130 -18.74 -12.71 -9.11
CA ALA A 130 -17.91 -13.93 -9.05
C ALA A 130 -18.71 -15.22 -9.25
N SER A 131 -19.97 -15.24 -8.85
CA SER A 131 -20.87 -16.38 -9.12
C SER A 131 -21.19 -16.53 -10.61
N THR A 132 -21.07 -15.48 -11.40
CA THR A 132 -21.38 -15.43 -12.84
C THR A 132 -20.15 -15.32 -13.72
N THR A 133 -18.96 -15.23 -13.12
CA THR A 133 -17.70 -15.06 -13.87
C THR A 133 -17.40 -16.29 -14.72
N THR A 134 -16.77 -16.04 -15.87
CA THR A 134 -16.22 -17.07 -16.74
C THR A 134 -14.74 -17.39 -16.43
N GLY A 135 -14.21 -16.83 -15.35
CA GLY A 135 -12.83 -17.01 -14.95
C GLY A 135 -12.48 -18.42 -14.55
N ALA A 136 -11.21 -18.76 -14.62
CA ALA A 136 -10.65 -20.06 -14.27
C ALA A 136 -9.65 -19.95 -13.13
N PRO A 137 -9.47 -20.97 -12.29
CA PRO A 137 -8.49 -20.97 -11.23
C PRO A 137 -7.07 -20.78 -11.79
N LEU A 138 -6.27 -19.99 -11.09
CA LEU A 138 -4.88 -19.74 -11.47
C LEU A 138 -4.01 -20.97 -11.21
N GLY A 139 -3.00 -21.16 -12.05
CA GLY A 139 -1.94 -22.14 -11.77
C GLY A 139 -1.19 -21.76 -10.48
N GLU A 140 -0.74 -22.77 -9.74
CA GLU A 140 -0.13 -22.62 -8.41
C GLU A 140 1.08 -21.65 -8.42
N ALA A 141 1.92 -21.74 -9.45
CA ALA A 141 3.08 -20.85 -9.59
C ALA A 141 2.67 -19.38 -9.78
N THR A 142 1.63 -19.11 -10.57
CA THR A 142 1.10 -17.77 -10.81
C THR A 142 0.44 -17.23 -9.54
N LEU A 143 -0.36 -18.04 -8.87
CA LEU A 143 -0.99 -17.68 -7.61
C LEU A 143 0.04 -17.26 -6.56
N LYS A 144 1.12 -18.04 -6.41
CA LYS A 144 2.20 -17.71 -5.48
C LYS A 144 2.89 -16.39 -5.81
N GLN A 145 3.09 -16.11 -7.12
CA GLN A 145 3.64 -14.81 -7.55
C GLN A 145 2.72 -13.65 -7.19
N VAL A 146 1.42 -13.82 -7.40
CA VAL A 146 0.40 -12.80 -7.07
C VAL A 146 0.34 -12.55 -5.57
N LEU A 147 0.23 -13.60 -4.76
CA LEU A 147 0.17 -13.46 -3.29
C LEU A 147 1.42 -12.80 -2.73
N ASN A 148 2.60 -13.18 -3.23
CA ASN A 148 3.85 -12.52 -2.85
C ASN A 148 3.93 -11.04 -3.28
N ALA A 149 3.18 -10.63 -4.29
CA ALA A 149 3.12 -9.23 -4.72
C ALA A 149 2.09 -8.43 -3.91
N CYS A 150 1.14 -9.09 -3.24
CA CYS A 150 0.16 -8.47 -2.36
C CYS A 150 0.71 -8.19 -0.95
N ASP A 151 1.78 -8.89 -0.53
CA ASP A 151 2.47 -8.69 0.75
C ASP A 151 3.43 -7.49 0.71
#